data_222e92232e10fd510632af87e4e835fc
#
_entry.id   222e92232e10fd510632af87e4e835fc
#
_cell.length_a   1.000
_cell.length_b   1.000
_cell.length_c   1.000
_cell.angle_alpha   90.00
_cell.angle_beta   90.00
_cell.angle_gamma   90.00
#
_symmetry.space_group_name_H-M   'P 1'
#
loop_
_entity.id
_entity.type
_entity.pdbx_description
1 polymer ?
#
loop_
_entity_poly.entity_id
_entity_poly.type
_entity_poly.pdbx_seq_one_letter_code
_entity_poly.pdbx_strand_id
1 'polypeptide(L)'
;HHRAIYFVGRNSGLTVSALLDILKITKQSLNRVLSQLIREGFIEQTQGTRDRRQRLLSLTEKGKMLEERLTENQRQRIAGAYTAAGISSIDGFRKVLLGVMSSDDDRQRFE
;
A
#
# COMPACT_ATOMS: atom_id res chain seq x y z
N HIS A 1 -8.44 2.10 -0.64
CA HIS A 1 -7.81 2.66 0.59
C HIS A 1 -6.58 1.86 1.01
N HIS A 2 -6.56 0.54 0.80
CA HIS A 2 -5.45 -0.32 1.20
C HIS A 2 -4.13 0.06 0.51
N ARG A 3 -4.18 0.37 -0.79
CA ARG A 3 -2.97 0.74 -1.53
C ARG A 3 -2.33 2.01 -0.97
N ALA A 4 -3.14 3.01 -0.64
CA ALA A 4 -2.63 4.25 -0.05
C ALA A 4 -1.94 3.98 1.29
N ILE A 5 -2.56 3.21 2.16
CA ILE A 5 -2.00 2.83 3.46
C ILE A 5 -0.70 2.05 3.27
N TYR A 6 -0.68 1.11 2.34
CA TYR A 6 0.49 0.29 2.06
C TYR A 6 1.70 1.14 1.67
N PHE A 7 1.53 2.02 0.68
CA PHE A 7 2.66 2.81 0.18
C PHE A 7 3.11 3.87 1.18
N VAL A 8 2.21 4.48 1.92
CA VAL A 8 2.57 5.43 2.98
C VAL A 8 3.32 4.71 4.10
N GLY A 9 2.91 3.50 4.43
CA GLY A 9 3.58 2.71 5.47
C GLY A 9 5.00 2.29 5.09
N ARG A 10 5.25 2.03 3.80
CA ARG A 10 6.58 1.66 3.32
C ARG A 10 7.50 2.85 3.14
N ASN A 11 6.95 4.04 3.02
CA ASN A 11 7.70 5.25 2.70
C ASN A 11 7.28 6.39 3.63
N SER A 12 7.70 6.34 4.88
CA SER A 12 7.41 7.40 5.84
C SER A 12 7.97 8.72 5.32
N GLY A 13 7.15 9.76 5.30
CA GLY A 13 7.53 11.03 4.71
C GLY A 13 7.25 11.13 3.21
N LEU A 14 6.50 10.17 2.66
CA LEU A 14 6.09 10.21 1.25
C LEU A 14 5.25 11.46 0.97
N THR A 15 5.55 12.16 -0.12
CA THR A 15 4.77 13.33 -0.50
C THR A 15 3.45 12.91 -1.14
N VAL A 16 2.46 13.81 -1.06
CA VAL A 16 1.17 13.58 -1.74
C VAL A 16 1.37 13.45 -3.24
N SER A 17 2.27 14.26 -3.82
CA SER A 17 2.57 14.21 -5.26
C SER A 17 3.16 12.84 -5.66
N ALA A 18 4.07 12.31 -4.85
CA ALA A 18 4.67 11.01 -5.11
C ALA A 18 3.63 9.89 -5.01
N LEU A 19 2.75 9.95 -4.02
CA LEU A 19 1.69 8.97 -3.86
C LEU A 19 0.72 9.00 -5.03
N LEU A 20 0.36 10.19 -5.49
CA LEU A 20 -0.51 10.36 -6.66
C LEU A 20 0.10 9.68 -7.89
N ASP A 21 1.40 9.86 -8.08
CA ASP A 21 2.13 9.28 -9.20
C ASP A 21 2.16 7.75 -9.11
N ILE A 22 2.36 7.21 -7.90
CA ILE A 22 2.38 5.76 -7.66
C ILE A 22 1.01 5.13 -7.95
N LEU A 23 -0.05 5.73 -7.43
CA LEU A 23 -1.39 5.16 -7.54
C LEU A 23 -2.03 5.34 -8.90
N LYS A 24 -1.59 6.33 -9.68
CA LYS A 24 -2.10 6.64 -11.03
C LYS A 24 -3.62 6.84 -11.03
N ILE A 25 -4.10 7.56 -10.03
CA ILE A 25 -5.50 7.95 -9.93
C ILE A 25 -5.60 9.46 -10.06
N THR A 26 -6.82 9.98 -10.14
CA THR A 26 -7.01 11.42 -10.22
C THR A 26 -6.65 12.08 -8.88
N LYS A 27 -6.20 13.32 -8.95
CA LYS A 27 -5.92 14.12 -7.76
C LYS A 27 -7.14 14.23 -6.86
N GLN A 28 -8.31 14.36 -7.46
CA GLN A 28 -9.57 14.46 -6.75
C GLN A 28 -9.89 13.18 -5.98
N SER A 29 -9.68 12.02 -6.60
CA SER A 29 -9.88 10.73 -5.94
C SER A 29 -8.90 10.54 -4.78
N LEU A 30 -7.64 10.89 -4.98
CA LEU A 30 -6.64 10.78 -3.92
C LEU A 30 -6.96 11.69 -2.75
N ASN A 31 -7.36 12.94 -3.01
CA ASN A 31 -7.74 13.87 -1.95
C ASN A 31 -8.89 13.33 -1.12
N ARG A 32 -9.86 12.68 -1.74
CA ARG A 32 -10.99 12.07 -1.04
C ARG A 32 -10.53 10.95 -0.12
N VAL A 33 -9.68 10.06 -0.63
CA VAL A 33 -9.13 8.94 0.13
C VAL A 33 -8.30 9.44 1.31
N LEU A 34 -7.37 10.38 1.06
CA LEU A 34 -6.52 10.93 2.11
C LEU A 34 -7.31 11.66 3.18
N SER A 35 -8.30 12.46 2.79
CA SER A 35 -9.15 13.17 3.75
C SER A 35 -9.85 12.20 4.69
N GLN A 36 -10.34 11.09 4.15
CA GLN A 36 -10.99 10.07 4.97
C GLN A 36 -10.00 9.39 5.91
N LEU A 37 -8.84 9.00 5.42
CA LEU A 37 -7.82 8.31 6.23
C LEU A 37 -7.25 9.21 7.33
N ILE A 38 -7.08 10.49 7.04
CA ILE A 38 -6.64 11.47 8.04
C ILE A 38 -7.73 11.68 9.09
N ARG A 39 -8.98 11.82 8.67
CA ARG A 39 -10.12 12.02 9.58
C ARG A 39 -10.29 10.82 10.51
N GLU A 40 -10.10 9.63 10.00
CA GLU A 40 -10.22 8.40 10.79
C GLU A 40 -8.98 8.09 11.63
N GLY A 41 -7.92 8.88 11.49
CA GLY A 41 -6.73 8.77 12.31
C GLY A 41 -5.73 7.70 11.87
N PHE A 42 -5.79 7.25 10.62
CA PHE A 42 -4.85 6.26 10.09
C PHE A 42 -3.59 6.88 9.50
N ILE A 43 -3.72 8.08 8.93
CA ILE A 43 -2.61 8.81 8.31
C ILE A 43 -2.52 10.18 8.96
N GLU A 44 -1.30 10.64 9.19
CA GLU A 44 -1.03 12.02 9.57
C GLU A 44 -0.25 12.72 8.46
N GLN A 45 -0.50 14.02 8.34
CA GLN A 45 0.08 14.85 7.32
C GLN A 45 0.86 15.97 7.97
N THR A 46 2.11 16.15 7.54
CA THR A 46 2.97 17.23 8.02
C THR A 46 3.43 18.06 6.84
N GLN A 47 3.88 19.27 7.14
CA GLN A 47 4.43 20.18 6.13
C GLN A 47 5.91 19.86 5.92
N GLY A 48 6.37 19.96 4.67
CA GLY A 48 7.78 19.77 4.37
C GLY A 48 8.67 20.81 5.03
N THR A 49 9.86 20.40 5.47
CA THR A 49 10.81 21.31 6.14
C THR A 49 11.57 22.17 5.14
N ARG A 50 11.90 21.62 3.96
CA ARG A 50 12.63 22.34 2.91
C ARG A 50 11.71 23.10 1.99
N ASP A 51 10.55 22.51 1.65
CA ASP A 51 9.53 23.14 0.84
C ASP A 51 8.20 23.02 1.58
N ARG A 52 7.72 24.15 2.09
CA ARG A 52 6.48 24.21 2.88
C ARG A 52 5.23 23.89 2.05
N ARG A 53 5.34 23.89 0.74
CA ARG A 53 4.24 23.50 -0.13
C ARG A 53 4.07 22.00 -0.21
N GLN A 54 5.10 21.24 0.13
CA GLN A 54 5.02 19.78 0.17
C GLN A 54 4.25 19.32 1.40
N ARG A 55 3.40 18.32 1.19
CA ARG A 55 2.69 17.64 2.26
C ARG A 55 3.28 16.24 2.39
N LEU A 56 3.77 15.92 3.56
CA LEU A 56 4.40 14.64 3.87
C LEU A 56 3.43 13.76 4.62
N LEU A 57 3.37 12.49 4.23
CA LEU A 57 2.43 11.53 4.77
C LEU A 57 3.16 10.46 5.58
N SER A 58 2.56 10.05 6.68
CA SER A 58 3.05 8.92 7.47
C SER A 58 1.87 8.25 8.15
N LEU A 59 2.03 6.95 8.49
CA LEU A 59 1.00 6.24 9.24
C LEU A 59 1.09 6.60 10.71
N THR A 60 -0.09 6.75 11.33
CA THR A 60 -0.20 6.78 12.79
C THR A 60 -0.03 5.36 13.33
N GLU A 61 0.05 5.20 14.65
CA GLU A 61 0.05 3.87 15.27
C GLU A 61 -1.18 3.06 14.86
N LYS A 62 -2.34 3.72 14.82
CA LYS A 62 -3.59 3.10 14.36
C LYS A 62 -3.48 2.66 12.91
N GLY A 63 -2.85 3.47 12.05
CA GLY A 63 -2.63 3.14 10.65
C GLY A 63 -1.71 1.96 10.46
N LYS A 64 -0.64 1.89 11.26
CA LYS A 64 0.30 0.75 11.24
C LYS A 64 -0.40 -0.54 11.63
N MET A 65 -1.24 -0.49 12.64
CA MET A 65 -2.00 -1.67 13.08
C MET A 65 -2.97 -2.15 12.01
N LEU A 66 -3.63 -1.22 11.33
CA LEU A 66 -4.53 -1.56 10.23
C LEU A 66 -3.76 -2.18 9.07
N GLU A 67 -2.62 -1.63 8.70
CA GLU A 67 -1.78 -2.15 7.61
C GLU A 67 -1.32 -3.58 7.93
N GLU A 68 -0.91 -3.86 9.14
CA GLU A 68 -0.51 -5.19 9.58
C GLU A 68 -1.66 -6.19 9.46
N ARG A 69 -2.86 -5.81 9.87
CA ARG A 69 -4.04 -6.66 9.75
C ARG A 69 -4.38 -6.98 8.30
N LEU A 70 -4.32 -5.99 7.44
CA LEU A 70 -4.61 -6.16 6.02
C LEU A 70 -3.60 -7.09 5.37
N THR A 71 -2.33 -6.93 5.69
CA THR A 71 -1.26 -7.79 5.20
C THR A 71 -1.44 -9.22 5.70
N GLU A 72 -1.76 -9.41 6.97
CA GLU A 72 -1.97 -10.75 7.55
C GLU A 72 -3.17 -11.45 6.92
N ASN A 73 -4.27 -10.73 6.70
CA ASN A 73 -5.43 -11.28 6.02
C ASN A 73 -5.10 -11.77 4.62
N GLN A 74 -4.28 -11.03 3.89
CA GLN A 74 -3.84 -11.44 2.57
C GLN A 74 -2.96 -12.69 2.62
N ARG A 75 -2.05 -12.76 3.58
CA ARG A 75 -1.22 -13.97 3.79
C ARG A 75 -2.06 -15.19 4.06
N GLN A 76 -3.06 -15.07 4.92
CA GLN A 76 -3.95 -16.16 5.27
C GLN A 76 -4.75 -16.65 4.06
N ARG A 77 -5.23 -15.74 3.21
CA ARG A 77 -5.94 -16.09 2.00
C ARG A 77 -5.05 -16.85 1.02
N ILE A 78 -3.81 -16.40 0.85
CA ILE A 78 -2.86 -17.06 -0.04
C ILE A 78 -2.49 -18.44 0.51
N ALA A 79 -2.22 -18.55 1.80
CA ALA A 79 -1.93 -19.83 2.44
C ALA A 79 -3.10 -20.81 2.31
N GLY A 80 -4.33 -20.33 2.51
CA GLY A 80 -5.54 -21.14 2.31
C GLY A 80 -5.70 -21.62 0.89
N ALA A 81 -5.41 -20.76 -0.09
CA ALA A 81 -5.46 -21.13 -1.50
C ALA A 81 -4.41 -22.20 -1.82
N TYR A 82 -3.20 -22.09 -1.29
CA TYR A 82 -2.16 -23.10 -1.46
C TYR A 82 -2.60 -24.45 -0.90
N THR A 83 -3.16 -24.45 0.30
CA THR A 83 -3.64 -25.67 0.94
C THR A 83 -4.74 -26.35 0.13
N ALA A 84 -5.69 -25.54 -0.36
CA ALA A 84 -6.80 -26.05 -1.17
C ALA A 84 -6.34 -26.58 -2.53
N ALA A 85 -5.33 -25.96 -3.13
CA ALA A 85 -4.83 -26.37 -4.45
C ALA A 85 -3.93 -27.63 -4.38
N GLY A 86 -3.33 -27.91 -3.22
CA GLY A 86 -2.41 -29.04 -3.04
C GLY A 86 -0.98 -28.67 -3.37
N ILE A 87 -0.07 -29.54 -2.95
CA ILE A 87 1.38 -29.27 -3.05
C ILE A 87 1.84 -29.12 -4.50
N SER A 88 1.33 -29.95 -5.40
CA SER A 88 1.73 -29.89 -6.80
C SER A 88 1.36 -28.60 -7.50
N SER A 89 0.37 -27.87 -7.00
CA SER A 89 -0.12 -26.63 -7.59
C SER A 89 0.54 -25.40 -6.98
N ILE A 90 1.20 -25.52 -5.84
CA ILE A 90 1.79 -24.40 -5.12
C ILE A 90 2.86 -23.69 -5.96
N ASP A 91 3.77 -24.45 -6.55
CA ASP A 91 4.84 -23.87 -7.37
C ASP A 91 4.30 -23.14 -8.59
N GLY A 92 3.29 -23.71 -9.26
CA GLY A 92 2.65 -23.06 -10.37
C GLY A 92 1.97 -21.75 -9.97
N PHE A 93 1.28 -21.76 -8.85
CA PHE A 93 0.63 -20.55 -8.33
C PHE A 93 1.64 -19.47 -7.97
N ARG A 94 2.73 -19.85 -7.30
CA ARG A 94 3.81 -18.92 -6.98
C ARG A 94 4.42 -18.30 -8.24
N LYS A 95 4.64 -19.09 -9.28
CA LYS A 95 5.17 -18.60 -10.54
C LYS A 95 4.23 -17.59 -11.20
N VAL A 96 2.93 -17.85 -11.14
CA VAL A 96 1.93 -16.91 -11.67
C VAL A 96 1.96 -15.60 -10.90
N LEU A 97 1.98 -15.64 -9.57
CA LEU A 97 2.05 -14.44 -8.74
C LEU A 97 3.30 -13.62 -9.02
N LEU A 98 4.45 -14.29 -9.10
CA LEU A 98 5.72 -13.62 -9.40
C LEU A 98 5.69 -13.01 -10.80
N GLY A 99 5.09 -13.68 -11.76
CA GLY A 99 4.93 -13.17 -13.11
C GLY A 99 4.08 -11.91 -13.15
N VAL A 100 2.97 -11.90 -12.43
CA VAL A 100 2.10 -10.72 -12.32
C VAL A 100 2.84 -9.55 -11.68
N MET A 101 3.57 -9.81 -10.59
CA MET A 101 4.34 -8.78 -9.90
C MET A 101 5.51 -8.26 -10.72
N SER A 102 6.10 -9.09 -11.58
CA SER A 102 7.26 -8.70 -12.39
C SER A 102 6.90 -8.00 -13.69
N SER A 103 5.64 -8.10 -14.13
CA SER A 103 5.21 -7.58 -15.42
C SER A 103 4.90 -6.09 -15.41
N ASP A 104 4.87 -5.44 -14.25
CA ASP A 104 4.58 -4.02 -14.16
C ASP A 104 5.51 -3.32 -13.16
N ASP A 105 5.42 -1.99 -13.12
CA ASP A 105 6.25 -1.15 -12.25
C ASP A 105 6.00 -1.39 -10.77
N ASP A 106 4.86 -1.96 -10.41
CA ASP A 106 4.50 -2.22 -9.02
C ASP A 106 5.50 -3.19 -8.38
N ARG A 107 6.02 -4.15 -9.12
CA ARG A 107 7.04 -5.04 -8.62
C ARG A 107 8.29 -4.30 -8.16
N GLN A 108 8.77 -3.36 -8.95
CA GLN A 108 9.96 -2.57 -8.62
C GLN A 108 9.74 -1.73 -7.37
N ARG A 109 8.51 -1.31 -7.13
CA ARG A 109 8.14 -0.53 -5.96
C ARG A 109 7.99 -1.36 -4.70
N PHE A 110 7.79 -2.67 -4.83
CA PHE A 110 7.74 -3.58 -3.71
C PHE A 110 9.13 -4.06 -3.27
N GLU A 111 10.09 -3.92 -4.12
CA GLU A 111 11.49 -4.23 -3.83
C GLU A 111 12.18 -3.01 -3.23
#